data_c066481ebb20a6c612dafc8b5b3c525b
#
_entry.id   c066481ebb20a6c612dafc8b5b3c525b
#
_cell.length_a   1.000
_cell.length_b   1.000
_cell.length_c   1.000
_cell.angle_alpha   90.00
_cell.angle_beta   90.00
_cell.angle_gamma   90.00
#
_symmetry.space_group_name_H-M   'P 1'
#
loop_
_entity.id
_entity.type
_entity.pdbx_description
1 polymer ?
#
loop_
_entity_poly.entity_id
_entity_poly.type
_entity_poly.pdbx_seq_one_letter_code
_entity_poly.pdbx_strand_id
1 'polypeptide(L)'
;MSIEEHRKKIVETALQMFNSRGCKGVTMDDIAQELHISKRTLYETFSNKEELLAECLMGVHDEIEDMHHNFFAKADEPLLVALYMMRVNAGFCHRYQKVIEDTERYYPEIHDRFFKIQTSGFRSMVERGMLYAKERNYLREGADIQIATDFICDLVQRHRFSEFSDSQEYARRIKDIGFTYVRGMMTIDTIRRYEEHETEYGQLFNEMDNNK
;
A
#
# COMPACT_ATOMS: atom_id res chain seq x y z
N MET A 1 -9.96 -2.43 -29.20
CA MET A 1 -9.23 -2.59 -27.93
C MET A 1 -7.75 -2.73 -28.27
N SER A 2 -6.90 -1.86 -27.76
CA SER A 2 -5.46 -1.96 -27.96
C SER A 2 -4.88 -3.22 -27.27
N ILE A 3 -3.66 -3.62 -27.66
CA ILE A 3 -2.96 -4.75 -26.99
C ILE A 3 -2.79 -4.45 -25.50
N GLU A 4 -2.51 -3.21 -25.17
CA GLU A 4 -2.30 -2.76 -23.79
C GLU A 4 -3.61 -2.78 -22.97
N GLU A 5 -4.73 -2.32 -23.53
CA GLU A 5 -6.05 -2.43 -22.90
C GLU A 5 -6.45 -3.89 -22.65
N HIS A 6 -6.10 -4.78 -23.59
CA HIS A 6 -6.37 -6.21 -23.44
C HIS A 6 -5.53 -6.83 -22.32
N ARG A 7 -4.23 -6.51 -22.25
CA ARG A 7 -3.32 -6.94 -21.19
C ARG A 7 -3.81 -6.48 -19.83
N LYS A 8 -4.16 -5.20 -19.68
CA LYS A 8 -4.69 -4.61 -18.45
C LYS A 8 -5.95 -5.33 -17.97
N LYS A 9 -6.90 -5.60 -18.88
CA LYS A 9 -8.13 -6.33 -18.54
C LYS A 9 -7.84 -7.75 -18.04
N ILE A 10 -6.86 -8.45 -18.61
CA ILE A 10 -6.44 -9.78 -18.14
C ILE A 10 -5.90 -9.67 -16.72
N VAL A 11 -5.02 -8.72 -16.44
CA VAL A 11 -4.41 -8.51 -15.11
C VAL A 11 -5.47 -8.19 -14.07
N GLU A 12 -6.38 -7.25 -14.35
CA GLU A 12 -7.47 -6.87 -13.43
C GLU A 12 -8.38 -8.05 -13.09
N THR A 13 -8.79 -8.82 -14.10
CA THR A 13 -9.65 -10.00 -13.89
C THR A 13 -8.92 -11.09 -13.12
N ALA A 14 -7.67 -11.38 -13.47
CA ALA A 14 -6.86 -12.37 -12.77
C ALA A 14 -6.63 -11.98 -11.30
N LEU A 15 -6.34 -10.71 -11.02
CA LEU A 15 -6.16 -10.21 -9.65
C LEU A 15 -7.43 -10.38 -8.82
N GLN A 16 -8.59 -10.05 -9.36
CA GLN A 16 -9.87 -10.27 -8.68
C GLN A 16 -10.11 -11.76 -8.38
N MET A 17 -9.81 -12.65 -9.33
CA MET A 17 -9.95 -14.09 -9.15
C MET A 17 -8.94 -14.62 -8.11
N PHE A 18 -7.68 -14.23 -8.16
CA PHE A 18 -6.67 -14.61 -7.18
C PHE A 18 -7.04 -14.15 -5.78
N ASN A 19 -7.52 -12.91 -5.65
CA ASN A 19 -7.90 -12.36 -4.36
C ASN A 19 -9.18 -13.01 -3.77
N SER A 20 -10.13 -13.42 -4.61
CA SER A 20 -11.38 -14.04 -4.15
C SER A 20 -11.28 -15.56 -3.94
N ARG A 21 -10.61 -16.28 -4.85
CA ARG A 21 -10.56 -17.76 -4.89
C ARG A 21 -9.21 -18.33 -4.44
N GLY A 22 -8.22 -17.48 -4.24
CA GLY A 22 -6.83 -17.85 -3.90
C GLY A 22 -5.98 -18.17 -5.12
N CYS A 23 -4.68 -17.85 -5.01
CA CYS A 23 -3.74 -18.05 -6.11
C CYS A 23 -3.61 -19.52 -6.52
N LYS A 24 -3.64 -20.47 -5.58
CA LYS A 24 -3.48 -21.88 -5.88
C LYS A 24 -4.68 -22.48 -6.63
N GLY A 25 -5.90 -22.03 -6.29
CA GLY A 25 -7.14 -22.57 -6.82
C GLY A 25 -7.50 -22.09 -8.23
N VAL A 26 -6.93 -20.94 -8.67
CA VAL A 26 -7.22 -20.36 -9.99
C VAL A 26 -6.19 -20.82 -11.02
N THR A 27 -6.67 -21.32 -12.16
CA THR A 27 -5.84 -21.77 -13.29
C THR A 27 -5.87 -20.74 -14.44
N MET A 28 -4.92 -20.83 -15.37
CA MET A 28 -4.95 -20.04 -16.62
C MET A 28 -6.22 -20.33 -17.44
N ASP A 29 -6.73 -21.55 -17.37
CA ASP A 29 -7.96 -21.94 -18.04
C ASP A 29 -9.19 -21.23 -17.47
N ASP A 30 -9.27 -21.13 -16.13
CA ASP A 30 -10.36 -20.41 -15.45
C ASP A 30 -10.35 -18.93 -15.84
N ILE A 31 -9.18 -18.33 -15.92
CA ILE A 31 -9.02 -16.90 -16.31
C ILE A 31 -9.45 -16.71 -17.78
N ALA A 32 -9.03 -17.59 -18.69
CA ALA A 32 -9.42 -17.51 -20.09
C ALA A 32 -10.95 -17.65 -20.25
N GLN A 33 -11.57 -18.55 -19.48
CA GLN A 33 -13.01 -18.75 -19.46
C GLN A 33 -13.75 -17.51 -18.92
N GLU A 34 -13.30 -16.93 -17.82
CA GLU A 34 -13.89 -15.73 -17.22
C GLU A 34 -13.86 -14.54 -18.18
N LEU A 35 -12.75 -14.40 -18.90
CA LEU A 35 -12.56 -13.34 -19.91
C LEU A 35 -13.23 -13.62 -21.25
N HIS A 36 -13.80 -14.81 -21.46
CA HIS A 36 -14.34 -15.27 -22.74
C HIS A 36 -13.33 -15.17 -23.89
N ILE A 37 -12.04 -15.48 -23.60
CA ILE A 37 -10.98 -15.53 -24.60
C ILE A 37 -10.46 -16.95 -24.80
N SER A 38 -9.75 -17.20 -25.93
CA SER A 38 -9.10 -18.49 -26.12
C SER A 38 -7.90 -18.64 -25.18
N LYS A 39 -7.62 -19.89 -24.74
CA LYS A 39 -6.38 -20.22 -24.00
C LYS A 39 -5.14 -19.72 -24.75
N ARG A 40 -5.12 -19.89 -26.07
CA ARG A 40 -4.04 -19.44 -26.93
C ARG A 40 -3.80 -17.93 -26.77
N THR A 41 -4.84 -17.12 -26.80
CA THR A 41 -4.77 -15.66 -26.63
C THR A 41 -4.17 -15.29 -25.27
N LEU A 42 -4.58 -16.01 -24.20
CA LEU A 42 -4.04 -15.77 -22.87
C LEU A 42 -2.55 -16.13 -22.80
N TYR A 43 -2.16 -17.30 -23.35
CA TYR A 43 -0.75 -17.73 -23.36
C TYR A 43 0.14 -16.95 -24.32
N GLU A 44 -0.43 -16.29 -25.35
CA GLU A 44 0.30 -15.32 -26.19
C GLU A 44 0.59 -14.01 -25.42
N THR A 45 -0.20 -13.70 -24.38
CA THR A 45 -0.01 -12.49 -23.57
C THR A 45 0.85 -12.75 -22.32
N PHE A 46 0.68 -13.91 -21.67
CA PHE A 46 1.41 -14.33 -20.47
C PHE A 46 1.85 -15.78 -20.64
N SER A 47 3.15 -16.03 -20.54
CA SER A 47 3.74 -17.36 -20.79
C SER A 47 3.30 -18.41 -19.75
N ASN A 48 3.00 -17.97 -18.53
CA ASN A 48 2.57 -18.82 -17.43
C ASN A 48 1.83 -18.00 -16.36
N LYS A 49 1.31 -18.71 -15.35
CA LYS A 49 0.58 -18.12 -14.25
C LYS A 49 1.45 -17.24 -13.35
N GLU A 50 2.70 -17.63 -13.15
CA GLU A 50 3.66 -16.91 -12.32
C GLU A 50 3.95 -15.52 -12.90
N GLU A 51 4.10 -15.43 -14.22
CA GLU A 51 4.27 -14.14 -14.91
C GLU A 51 3.03 -13.26 -14.74
N LEU A 52 1.84 -13.82 -14.94
CA LEU A 52 0.59 -13.09 -14.74
C LEU A 52 0.41 -12.65 -13.28
N LEU A 53 0.74 -13.51 -12.32
CA LEU A 53 0.65 -13.19 -10.89
C LEU A 53 1.63 -12.07 -10.50
N ALA A 54 2.86 -12.11 -11.03
CA ALA A 54 3.84 -11.04 -10.82
C ALA A 54 3.34 -9.69 -11.37
N GLU A 55 2.73 -9.70 -12.55
CA GLU A 55 2.13 -8.50 -13.13
C GLU A 55 0.92 -8.00 -12.33
N CYS A 56 0.09 -8.90 -11.80
CA CYS A 56 -1.00 -8.54 -10.89
C CYS A 56 -0.49 -7.80 -9.65
N LEU A 57 0.59 -8.27 -9.03
CA LEU A 57 1.18 -7.61 -7.87
C LEU A 57 1.83 -6.26 -8.24
N MET A 58 2.40 -6.13 -9.43
CA MET A 58 2.89 -4.82 -9.90
C MET A 58 1.75 -3.83 -10.11
N GLY A 59 0.61 -4.27 -10.68
CA GLY A 59 -0.58 -3.42 -10.77
C GLY A 59 -1.10 -2.94 -9.40
N VAL A 60 -0.97 -3.81 -8.40
CA VAL A 60 -1.24 -3.47 -7.00
C VAL A 60 -0.25 -2.41 -6.48
N HIS A 61 1.03 -2.52 -6.82
CA HIS A 61 2.04 -1.50 -6.49
C HIS A 61 1.72 -0.15 -7.14
N ASP A 62 1.40 -0.14 -8.42
CA ASP A 62 1.10 1.08 -9.17
C ASP A 62 -0.13 1.79 -8.59
N GLU A 63 -1.16 1.05 -8.18
CA GLU A 63 -2.35 1.62 -7.49
C GLU A 63 -1.97 2.34 -6.18
N ILE A 64 -1.01 1.79 -5.41
CA ILE A 64 -0.52 2.43 -4.19
C ILE A 64 0.25 3.71 -4.52
N GLU A 65 1.16 3.64 -5.49
CA GLU A 65 1.98 4.79 -5.86
C GLU A 65 1.11 5.94 -6.40
N ASP A 66 0.08 5.63 -7.20
CA ASP A 66 -0.89 6.60 -7.68
C ASP A 66 -1.68 7.24 -6.52
N MET A 67 -2.11 6.45 -5.55
CA MET A 67 -2.77 6.97 -4.35
C MET A 67 -1.85 7.88 -3.55
N HIS A 68 -0.59 7.49 -3.37
CA HIS A 68 0.41 8.30 -2.70
C HIS A 68 0.64 9.62 -3.43
N HIS A 69 0.84 9.55 -4.74
CA HIS A 69 1.08 10.73 -5.57
C HIS A 69 -0.10 11.72 -5.49
N ASN A 70 -1.32 11.23 -5.66
CA ASN A 70 -2.53 12.04 -5.59
C ASN A 70 -2.74 12.67 -4.21
N PHE A 71 -2.34 11.98 -3.15
CA PHE A 71 -2.43 12.50 -1.80
C PHE A 71 -1.38 13.59 -1.55
N PHE A 72 -0.12 13.35 -1.90
CA PHE A 72 0.94 14.36 -1.75
C PHE A 72 0.65 15.63 -2.54
N ALA A 73 -0.02 15.53 -3.69
CA ALA A 73 -0.41 16.68 -4.49
C ALA A 73 -1.50 17.54 -3.82
N LYS A 74 -2.25 16.98 -2.86
CA LYS A 74 -3.39 17.65 -2.19
C LYS A 74 -3.13 18.01 -0.73
N ALA A 75 -2.10 17.41 -0.10
CA ALA A 75 -1.85 17.56 1.32
C ALA A 75 -0.80 18.65 1.59
N ASP A 76 -1.21 19.75 2.21
CA ASP A 76 -0.31 20.80 2.66
C ASP A 76 0.42 20.47 3.98
N GLU A 77 0.05 19.40 4.67
CA GLU A 77 0.52 19.09 6.02
C GLU A 77 1.21 17.72 6.13
N PRO A 78 2.50 17.64 6.54
CA PRO A 78 3.28 16.39 6.62
C PRO A 78 2.73 15.36 7.60
N LEU A 79 2.04 15.80 8.65
CA LEU A 79 1.40 14.91 9.62
C LEU A 79 0.26 14.12 8.99
N LEU A 80 -0.52 14.79 8.14
CA LEU A 80 -1.56 14.15 7.35
C LEU A 80 -0.99 13.07 6.46
N VAL A 81 0.15 13.37 5.83
CA VAL A 81 0.87 12.42 5.00
C VAL A 81 1.23 11.17 5.81
N ALA A 82 1.86 11.32 6.98
CA ALA A 82 2.27 10.19 7.81
C ALA A 82 1.08 9.36 8.29
N LEU A 83 0.00 9.99 8.73
CA LEU A 83 -1.21 9.31 9.20
C LEU A 83 -1.98 8.61 8.07
N TYR A 84 -2.10 9.28 6.94
CA TYR A 84 -2.69 8.71 5.73
C TYR A 84 -1.93 7.47 5.27
N MET A 85 -0.61 7.54 5.27
CA MET A 85 0.25 6.44 4.89
C MET A 85 0.04 5.19 5.74
N MET A 86 -0.07 5.37 7.04
CA MET A 86 -0.38 4.28 7.97
C MET A 86 -1.76 3.67 7.68
N ARG A 87 -2.74 4.51 7.32
CA ARG A 87 -4.11 4.06 7.01
C ARG A 87 -4.21 3.38 5.66
N VAL A 88 -3.55 3.92 4.63
CA VAL A 88 -3.56 3.35 3.28
C VAL A 88 -2.89 1.99 3.26
N ASN A 89 -1.73 1.85 3.89
CA ASN A 89 -1.07 0.55 3.99
C ASN A 89 -1.96 -0.50 4.67
N ALA A 90 -2.71 -0.10 5.69
CA ALA A 90 -3.63 -1.00 6.37
C ALA A 90 -4.85 -1.39 5.51
N GLY A 91 -5.50 -0.43 4.87
CA GLY A 91 -6.63 -0.67 3.97
C GLY A 91 -6.23 -1.46 2.73
N PHE A 92 -5.02 -1.19 2.21
CA PHE A 92 -4.44 -1.90 1.11
C PHE A 92 -4.15 -3.37 1.44
N CYS A 93 -3.50 -3.64 2.57
CA CYS A 93 -3.27 -5.00 3.03
C CYS A 93 -4.59 -5.77 3.16
N HIS A 94 -5.65 -5.13 3.64
CA HIS A 94 -6.96 -5.77 3.74
C HIS A 94 -7.56 -6.09 2.37
N ARG A 95 -7.51 -5.17 1.41
CA ARG A 95 -8.10 -5.36 0.07
C ARG A 95 -7.46 -6.51 -0.69
N TYR A 96 -6.15 -6.67 -0.59
CA TYR A 96 -5.36 -7.66 -1.32
C TYR A 96 -4.80 -8.78 -0.43
N GLN A 97 -5.36 -8.93 0.77
CA GLN A 97 -4.90 -9.88 1.78
C GLN A 97 -4.70 -11.29 1.22
N LYS A 98 -5.70 -11.82 0.55
CA LYS A 98 -5.69 -13.21 0.08
C LYS A 98 -4.60 -13.47 -0.96
N VAL A 99 -4.42 -12.57 -1.93
CA VAL A 99 -3.39 -12.74 -2.95
C VAL A 99 -1.98 -12.56 -2.36
N ILE A 100 -1.81 -11.66 -1.39
CA ILE A 100 -0.52 -11.45 -0.70
C ILE A 100 -0.14 -12.67 0.15
N GLU A 101 -1.06 -13.18 0.98
CA GLU A 101 -0.83 -14.38 1.79
C GLU A 101 -0.53 -15.62 0.95
N ASP A 102 -1.29 -15.82 -0.13
CA ASP A 102 -1.08 -16.96 -1.04
C ASP A 102 0.24 -16.84 -1.79
N THR A 103 0.68 -15.63 -2.17
CA THR A 103 1.99 -15.44 -2.80
C THR A 103 3.14 -15.67 -1.82
N GLU A 104 3.03 -15.19 -0.58
CA GLU A 104 4.02 -15.50 0.46
C GLU A 104 4.18 -17.02 0.65
N ARG A 105 3.07 -17.73 0.65
CA ARG A 105 3.04 -19.17 0.93
C ARG A 105 3.45 -20.07 -0.23
N TYR A 106 3.04 -19.73 -1.45
CA TYR A 106 3.15 -20.63 -2.62
C TYR A 106 4.07 -20.11 -3.72
N TYR A 107 4.42 -18.82 -3.71
CA TYR A 107 5.24 -18.15 -4.73
C TYR A 107 6.24 -17.17 -4.07
N PRO A 108 7.11 -17.66 -3.15
CA PRO A 108 7.95 -16.79 -2.31
C PRO A 108 8.85 -15.86 -3.09
N GLU A 109 9.39 -16.28 -4.25
CA GLU A 109 10.24 -15.43 -5.09
C GLU A 109 9.48 -14.21 -5.66
N ILE A 110 8.21 -14.40 -6.05
CA ILE A 110 7.34 -13.32 -6.53
C ILE A 110 7.00 -12.39 -5.37
N HIS A 111 6.63 -12.96 -4.22
CA HIS A 111 6.34 -12.21 -3.01
C HIS A 111 7.52 -11.35 -2.56
N ASP A 112 8.72 -11.93 -2.45
CA ASP A 112 9.92 -11.22 -1.99
C ASP A 112 10.29 -10.07 -2.93
N ARG A 113 10.17 -10.29 -4.25
CA ARG A 113 10.39 -9.23 -5.24
C ARG A 113 9.39 -8.09 -5.08
N PHE A 114 8.11 -8.39 -4.99
CA PHE A 114 7.04 -7.40 -4.76
C PHE A 114 7.28 -6.65 -3.45
N PHE A 115 7.53 -7.36 -2.36
CA PHE A 115 7.73 -6.80 -1.03
C PHE A 115 8.96 -5.88 -0.98
N LYS A 116 10.05 -6.25 -1.66
CA LYS A 116 11.25 -5.40 -1.78
C LYS A 116 10.95 -4.07 -2.50
N ILE A 117 10.16 -4.09 -3.57
CA ILE A 117 9.76 -2.89 -4.29
C ILE A 117 8.88 -2.01 -3.39
N GLN A 118 7.88 -2.59 -2.75
CA GLN A 118 6.98 -1.90 -1.83
C GLN A 118 7.72 -1.22 -0.67
N THR A 119 8.62 -1.94 -0.03
CA THR A 119 9.36 -1.42 1.13
C THR A 119 10.32 -0.30 0.75
N SER A 120 10.94 -0.35 -0.44
CA SER A 120 11.81 0.71 -0.90
C SER A 120 11.04 1.99 -1.27
N GLY A 121 9.90 1.87 -1.92
CA GLY A 121 8.98 2.98 -2.23
C GLY A 121 8.46 3.64 -0.94
N PHE A 122 7.96 2.83 -0.02
CA PHE A 122 7.50 3.30 1.29
C PHE A 122 8.58 4.07 2.06
N ARG A 123 9.82 3.53 2.11
CA ARG A 123 10.95 4.19 2.77
C ARG A 123 11.23 5.58 2.17
N SER A 124 11.33 5.65 0.84
CA SER A 124 11.59 6.91 0.13
C SER A 124 10.51 7.96 0.41
N MET A 125 9.29 7.52 0.56
CA MET A 125 8.16 8.37 0.84
C MET A 125 8.15 8.90 2.28
N VAL A 126 8.40 8.04 3.28
CA VAL A 126 8.54 8.44 4.69
C VAL A 126 9.67 9.47 4.81
N GLU A 127 10.82 9.23 4.19
CA GLU A 127 11.97 10.12 4.21
C GLU A 127 11.63 11.51 3.63
N ARG A 128 10.98 11.56 2.46
CA ARG A 128 10.53 12.83 1.86
C ARG A 128 9.56 13.59 2.76
N GLY A 129 8.60 12.89 3.38
CA GLY A 129 7.65 13.49 4.31
C GLY A 129 8.33 14.07 5.55
N MET A 130 9.31 13.39 6.10
CA MET A 130 10.10 13.85 7.25
C MET A 130 10.99 15.05 6.90
N LEU A 131 11.64 15.04 5.73
CA LEU A 131 12.42 16.18 5.23
C LEU A 131 11.53 17.41 5.05
N TYR A 132 10.38 17.26 4.44
CA TYR A 132 9.40 18.33 4.29
C TYR A 132 8.96 18.92 5.64
N ALA A 133 8.69 18.07 6.63
CA ALA A 133 8.33 18.48 7.97
C ALA A 133 9.47 19.27 8.67
N LYS A 134 10.71 18.84 8.45
CA LYS A 134 11.89 19.53 9.00
C LYS A 134 12.08 20.91 8.38
N GLU A 135 11.99 21.05 7.06
CA GLU A 135 12.11 22.32 6.34
C GLU A 135 11.09 23.38 6.78
N ARG A 136 9.92 22.92 7.23
CA ARG A 136 8.84 23.79 7.74
C ARG A 136 8.86 24.00 9.25
N ASN A 137 9.90 23.53 9.93
CA ASN A 137 10.02 23.61 11.40
C ASN A 137 8.85 22.93 12.15
N TYR A 138 8.27 21.88 11.57
CA TYR A 138 7.23 21.10 12.24
C TYR A 138 7.79 20.08 13.23
N LEU A 139 9.07 19.72 13.06
CA LEU A 139 9.77 18.81 13.95
C LEU A 139 10.57 19.58 15.00
N ARG A 140 10.64 19.01 16.22
CA ARG A 140 11.46 19.58 17.30
C ARG A 140 12.94 19.56 16.91
N GLU A 141 13.71 20.47 17.50
CA GLU A 141 15.17 20.46 17.40
C GLU A 141 15.74 19.12 17.90
N GLY A 142 16.68 18.55 17.16
CA GLY A 142 17.26 17.25 17.46
C GLY A 142 16.44 16.03 17.01
N ALA A 143 15.31 16.22 16.30
CA ALA A 143 14.62 15.11 15.65
C ALA A 143 15.49 14.51 14.55
N ASP A 144 15.86 13.24 14.70
CA ASP A 144 16.68 12.49 13.75
C ASP A 144 15.77 11.82 12.70
N ILE A 145 15.81 12.33 11.48
CA ILE A 145 14.99 11.86 10.37
C ILE A 145 15.34 10.42 9.98
N GLN A 146 16.64 10.08 10.01
CA GLN A 146 17.08 8.75 9.63
C GLN A 146 16.56 7.69 10.60
N ILE A 147 16.74 7.94 11.90
CA ILE A 147 16.22 7.05 12.96
C ILE A 147 14.68 6.95 12.86
N ALA A 148 14.01 8.07 12.61
CA ALA A 148 12.57 8.07 12.46
C ALA A 148 12.08 7.25 11.26
N THR A 149 12.74 7.43 10.12
CA THR A 149 12.46 6.66 8.90
C THR A 149 12.69 5.18 9.14
N ASP A 150 13.82 4.81 9.74
CA ASP A 150 14.15 3.41 10.06
C ASP A 150 13.11 2.81 10.99
N PHE A 151 12.71 3.52 12.05
CA PHE A 151 11.71 3.05 13.00
C PHE A 151 10.34 2.84 12.35
N ILE A 152 9.86 3.80 11.55
CA ILE A 152 8.55 3.70 10.87
C ILE A 152 8.56 2.55 9.84
N CYS A 153 9.64 2.42 9.09
CA CYS A 153 9.78 1.32 8.13
C CYS A 153 9.82 -0.04 8.84
N ASP A 154 10.59 -0.17 9.92
CA ASP A 154 10.66 -1.36 10.73
C ASP A 154 9.32 -1.72 11.37
N LEU A 155 8.56 -0.73 11.85
CA LEU A 155 7.24 -0.92 12.44
C LEU A 155 6.29 -1.58 11.44
N VAL A 156 6.28 -1.12 10.18
CA VAL A 156 5.43 -1.67 9.13
C VAL A 156 5.92 -3.03 8.64
N GLN A 157 7.25 -3.23 8.56
CA GLN A 157 7.83 -4.49 8.05
C GLN A 157 7.81 -5.64 9.05
N ARG A 158 7.99 -5.37 10.34
CA ARG A 158 8.05 -6.42 11.39
C ARG A 158 6.70 -7.03 11.69
N HIS A 159 5.64 -6.29 11.52
CA HIS A 159 4.30 -6.79 11.71
C HIS A 159 3.80 -7.41 10.40
N ARG A 160 4.16 -8.68 10.18
CA ARG A 160 3.58 -9.45 9.08
C ARG A 160 2.07 -9.55 9.28
N PHE A 161 1.37 -9.32 8.23
CA PHE A 161 -0.10 -9.36 8.22
C PHE A 161 -0.65 -10.70 8.74
N SER A 162 0.08 -11.79 8.46
CA SER A 162 -0.25 -13.15 8.92
C SER A 162 -0.22 -13.35 10.45
N GLU A 163 0.37 -12.42 11.21
CA GLU A 163 0.43 -12.49 12.67
C GLU A 163 -0.83 -11.95 13.36
N PHE A 164 -1.70 -11.27 12.60
CA PHE A 164 -2.94 -10.68 13.12
C PHE A 164 -4.15 -11.43 12.58
N SER A 165 -5.06 -11.78 13.47
CA SER A 165 -6.32 -12.42 13.12
C SER A 165 -7.30 -11.47 12.39
N ASP A 166 -7.05 -10.15 12.48
CA ASP A 166 -7.89 -9.09 11.93
C ASP A 166 -7.03 -7.95 11.39
N SER A 167 -7.24 -7.62 10.13
CA SER A 167 -6.59 -6.50 9.45
C SER A 167 -6.88 -5.14 10.10
N GLN A 168 -8.06 -4.99 10.72
CA GLN A 168 -8.41 -3.76 11.42
C GLN A 168 -7.59 -3.60 12.70
N GLU A 169 -7.29 -4.69 13.41
CA GLU A 169 -6.43 -4.66 14.59
C GLU A 169 -5.00 -4.29 14.22
N TYR A 170 -4.46 -4.87 13.13
CA TYR A 170 -3.16 -4.49 12.59
C TYR A 170 -3.11 -2.99 12.27
N ALA A 171 -4.08 -2.51 11.48
CA ALA A 171 -4.20 -1.11 11.11
C ALA A 171 -4.22 -0.18 12.31
N ARG A 172 -5.03 -0.52 13.32
CA ARG A 172 -5.15 0.25 14.55
C ARG A 172 -3.82 0.32 15.31
N ARG A 173 -3.14 -0.81 15.46
CA ARG A 173 -1.84 -0.86 16.18
C ARG A 173 -0.76 -0.05 15.48
N ILE A 174 -0.61 -0.21 14.16
CA ILE A 174 0.36 0.56 13.38
C ILE A 174 0.06 2.06 13.46
N LYS A 175 -1.21 2.43 13.31
CA LYS A 175 -1.66 3.82 13.46
C LYS A 175 -1.32 4.38 14.84
N ASP A 176 -1.71 3.69 15.92
CA ASP A 176 -1.55 4.19 17.28
C ASP A 176 -0.07 4.32 17.67
N ILE A 177 0.76 3.32 17.35
CA ILE A 177 2.20 3.36 17.66
C ILE A 177 2.89 4.41 16.79
N GLY A 178 2.68 4.37 15.48
CA GLY A 178 3.31 5.27 14.54
C GLY A 178 2.90 6.74 14.76
N PHE A 179 1.61 6.98 15.02
CA PHE A 179 1.12 8.31 15.35
C PHE A 179 1.74 8.87 16.63
N THR A 180 1.78 8.05 17.70
CA THR A 180 2.40 8.44 18.96
C THR A 180 3.87 8.79 18.78
N TYR A 181 4.59 8.01 17.97
CA TYR A 181 5.99 8.27 17.68
C TYR A 181 6.19 9.57 16.90
N VAL A 182 5.45 9.74 15.80
CA VAL A 182 5.53 10.96 14.95
C VAL A 182 5.14 12.21 15.75
N ARG A 183 4.05 12.12 16.55
CA ARG A 183 3.61 13.20 17.45
C ARG A 183 4.72 13.57 18.46
N GLY A 184 5.46 12.60 18.99
CA GLY A 184 6.58 12.84 19.90
C GLY A 184 7.78 13.56 19.24
N MET A 185 7.87 13.61 17.92
CA MET A 185 8.87 14.32 17.16
C MET A 185 8.46 15.74 16.78
N MET A 186 7.17 16.10 16.93
CA MET A 186 6.66 17.41 16.51
C MET A 186 6.94 18.49 17.52
N THR A 187 6.92 19.75 17.04
CA THR A 187 6.86 20.92 17.91
C THR A 187 5.47 21.02 18.57
N ILE A 188 5.40 21.70 19.72
CA ILE A 188 4.13 21.93 20.44
C ILE A 188 3.14 22.69 19.55
N ASP A 189 3.61 23.65 18.74
CA ASP A 189 2.76 24.42 17.86
C ASP A 189 2.18 23.56 16.73
N THR A 190 2.97 22.63 16.18
CA THR A 190 2.49 21.66 15.18
C THR A 190 1.44 20.72 15.77
N ILE A 191 1.64 20.24 17.00
CA ILE A 191 0.68 19.40 17.69
C ILE A 191 -0.64 20.13 17.90
N ARG A 192 -0.59 21.38 18.39
CA ARG A 192 -1.79 22.21 18.61
C ARG A 192 -2.56 22.45 17.32
N ARG A 193 -1.89 22.82 16.24
CA ARG A 193 -2.52 22.98 14.93
C ARG A 193 -3.20 21.72 14.45
N TYR A 194 -2.57 20.55 14.64
CA TYR A 194 -3.17 19.28 14.30
C TYR A 194 -4.46 19.02 15.09
N GLU A 195 -4.43 19.23 16.43
CA GLU A 195 -5.58 19.01 17.30
C GLU A 195 -6.76 19.96 16.96
N GLU A 196 -6.47 21.18 16.53
CA GLU A 196 -7.47 22.17 16.08
C GLU A 196 -8.17 21.71 14.77
N HIS A 197 -7.46 21.04 13.89
CA HIS A 197 -7.95 20.59 12.58
C HIS A 197 -8.25 19.08 12.49
N GLU A 198 -8.20 18.34 13.60
CA GLU A 198 -8.36 16.89 13.61
C GLU A 198 -9.66 16.42 12.92
N THR A 199 -10.77 17.16 13.12
CA THR A 199 -12.07 16.83 12.51
C THR A 199 -12.05 17.03 10.99
N GLU A 200 -11.44 18.10 10.50
CA GLU A 200 -11.30 18.41 9.08
C GLU A 200 -10.42 17.36 8.39
N TYR A 201 -9.32 16.99 9.03
CA TYR A 201 -8.43 15.94 8.57
C TYR A 201 -9.11 14.58 8.53
N GLY A 202 -9.92 14.26 9.53
CA GLY A 202 -10.72 13.03 9.55
C GLY A 202 -11.75 12.95 8.43
N GLN A 203 -12.38 14.07 8.05
CA GLN A 203 -13.30 14.16 6.91
C GLN A 203 -12.57 13.97 5.58
N LEU A 204 -11.42 14.62 5.38
CA LEU A 204 -10.59 14.46 4.18
C LEU A 204 -10.20 13.00 3.95
N PHE A 205 -9.84 12.29 5.02
CA PHE A 205 -9.53 10.86 4.95
C PHE A 205 -10.72 10.01 4.54
N ASN A 206 -11.90 10.30 5.07
CA ASN A 206 -13.12 9.55 4.76
C ASN A 206 -13.59 9.80 3.33
N GLU A 207 -13.47 11.01 2.80
CA GLU A 207 -13.80 11.35 1.42
C GLU A 207 -12.88 10.63 0.41
N MET A 208 -11.61 10.45 0.75
CA MET A 208 -10.66 9.75 -0.11
C MET A 208 -10.87 8.23 -0.12
N ASP A 209 -11.40 7.63 0.97
CA ASP A 209 -11.75 6.21 1.04
C ASP A 209 -13.07 5.90 0.32
N ASN A 210 -14.01 6.84 0.27
CA ASN A 210 -15.34 6.66 -0.32
C ASN A 210 -15.41 6.94 -1.83
N ASN A 211 -14.38 7.52 -2.44
CA ASN A 211 -14.32 7.81 -3.88
C ASN A 211 -13.80 6.61 -4.72
N LYS A 212 -13.99 5.38 -4.24
CA LYS A 212 -13.71 4.11 -4.90
C LYS A 212 -14.93 3.21 -4.86
#